data_4cb9965c794f3585bcf31b652413cd2d
#
_entry.id   4cb9965c794f3585bcf31b652413cd2d
#
_cell.length_a   1.000
_cell.length_b   1.000
_cell.length_c   1.000
_cell.angle_alpha   90.00
_cell.angle_beta   90.00
_cell.angle_gamma   90.00
#
_symmetry.space_group_name_H-M   'P 1'
#
loop_
_entity.id
_entity.type
_entity.pdbx_description
1 polymer ?
#
loop_
_entity_poly.entity_id
_entity_poly.type
_entity_poly.pdbx_seq_one_letter_code
_entity_poly.pdbx_strand_id
1 'polypeptide(L)'
;MPPRTDQEPILASSSALLWQRLAPERWPLPLDAWPAGTSLVGGAVRDGLLNRLGETPDLDLVVPCDGIALAKGWAKRHGGTCVVLDPERQIARLVIQGWTIDVARQEGGSLEADLGRRDFTINAIALPLSQ
;
A
#
# COMPACT_ATOMS: atom_id res chain seq x y z
N MET A 1 24.59 24.47 15.35
CA MET A 1 23.47 23.54 15.18
C MET A 1 23.61 22.74 13.89
N PRO A 2 23.82 21.50 14.01
CA PRO A 2 23.96 20.70 12.80
C PRO A 2 22.62 20.66 12.05
N PRO A 3 22.65 20.90 10.73
CA PRO A 3 21.42 20.85 9.94
C PRO A 3 20.79 19.47 9.92
N ARG A 4 21.58 18.46 10.10
CA ARG A 4 21.13 17.10 10.06
C ARG A 4 20.11 16.77 11.15
N THR A 5 20.20 17.42 12.31
CA THR A 5 19.25 17.17 13.39
C THR A 5 17.84 17.62 13.05
N ASP A 6 17.69 18.50 12.09
CA ASP A 6 16.40 18.99 11.69
C ASP A 6 15.73 18.06 10.68
N GLN A 7 16.49 17.24 9.96
CA GLN A 7 15.94 16.36 8.93
C GLN A 7 15.11 15.24 9.52
N GLU A 8 15.52 14.63 10.62
CA GLU A 8 14.79 13.54 11.22
C GLU A 8 13.39 13.98 11.68
N PRO A 9 13.23 15.10 12.42
CA PRO A 9 11.89 15.57 12.76
C PRO A 9 11.06 15.92 11.53
N ILE A 10 11.67 16.50 10.49
CA ILE A 10 10.95 16.84 9.27
C ILE A 10 10.45 15.59 8.57
N LEU A 11 11.28 14.57 8.44
CA LEU A 11 10.88 13.31 7.82
C LEU A 11 9.79 12.61 8.63
N ALA A 12 9.92 12.58 9.94
CA ALA A 12 8.91 12.00 10.81
C ALA A 12 7.59 12.75 10.69
N SER A 13 7.65 14.08 10.64
CA SER A 13 6.45 14.91 10.47
C SER A 13 5.79 14.65 9.12
N SER A 14 6.58 14.51 8.06
CA SER A 14 6.06 14.23 6.73
C SER A 14 5.39 12.86 6.67
N SER A 15 6.00 11.86 7.29
CA SER A 15 5.43 10.51 7.36
C SER A 15 4.13 10.51 8.16
N ALA A 16 4.12 11.19 9.32
CA ALA A 16 2.92 11.30 10.14
C ALA A 16 1.80 12.00 9.41
N LEU A 17 2.11 13.07 8.68
CA LEU A 17 1.12 13.81 7.92
C LEU A 17 0.56 12.95 6.79
N LEU A 18 1.41 12.20 6.11
CA LEU A 18 0.98 11.30 5.04
C LEU A 18 0.01 10.24 5.59
N TRP A 19 0.33 9.63 6.73
CA TRP A 19 -0.55 8.66 7.36
C TRP A 19 -1.87 9.27 7.81
N GLN A 20 -1.86 10.52 8.30
CA GLN A 20 -3.09 11.22 8.63
C GLN A 20 -3.98 11.40 7.39
N ARG A 21 -3.38 11.75 6.28
CA ARG A 21 -4.11 11.96 5.02
C ARG A 21 -4.66 10.64 4.47
N LEU A 22 -3.89 9.57 4.59
CA LEU A 22 -4.32 8.24 4.15
C LEU A 22 -5.44 7.67 5.03
N ALA A 23 -5.48 8.07 6.29
CA ALA A 23 -6.53 7.72 7.24
C ALA A 23 -6.81 6.21 7.28
N PRO A 24 -5.83 5.38 7.67
CA PRO A 24 -6.00 3.93 7.64
C PRO A 24 -7.10 3.42 8.57
N GLU A 25 -7.50 4.20 9.56
CA GLU A 25 -8.63 3.87 10.41
C GLU A 25 -9.96 3.82 9.63
N ARG A 26 -10.00 4.41 8.45
CA ARG A 26 -11.18 4.37 7.56
C ARG A 26 -11.15 3.23 6.56
N TRP A 27 -10.01 2.56 6.43
CA TRP A 27 -9.86 1.46 5.48
C TRP A 27 -10.72 0.27 5.92
N PRO A 28 -11.20 -0.55 4.97
CA PRO A 28 -12.06 -1.69 5.32
C PRO A 28 -11.33 -2.80 6.06
N LEU A 29 -10.00 -2.80 6.00
CA LEU A 29 -9.17 -3.76 6.71
C LEU A 29 -8.13 -3.00 7.53
N PRO A 30 -7.94 -3.32 8.82
CA PRO A 30 -6.96 -2.62 9.65
C PRO A 30 -5.53 -2.93 9.21
N LEU A 31 -4.60 -2.06 9.56
CA LEU A 31 -3.20 -2.23 9.19
C LEU A 31 -2.62 -3.55 9.67
N ASP A 32 -3.01 -4.02 10.85
CA ASP A 32 -2.49 -5.24 11.41
C ASP A 32 -3.09 -6.52 10.82
N ALA A 33 -4.10 -6.38 9.97
CA ALA A 33 -4.64 -7.53 9.23
C ALA A 33 -3.69 -7.95 8.10
N TRP A 34 -2.81 -7.06 7.66
CA TRP A 34 -1.89 -7.33 6.55
C TRP A 34 -0.63 -8.03 7.04
N PRO A 35 -0.03 -8.93 6.23
CA PRO A 35 1.20 -9.60 6.64
C PRO A 35 2.33 -8.62 6.92
N ALA A 36 3.23 -8.98 7.81
CA ALA A 36 4.44 -8.20 8.02
C ALA A 36 5.19 -8.08 6.69
N GLY A 37 5.74 -6.91 6.40
CA GLY A 37 6.41 -6.65 5.15
C GLY A 37 5.52 -6.13 4.03
N THR A 38 4.23 -5.91 4.30
CA THR A 38 3.33 -5.29 3.34
C THR A 38 3.61 -3.80 3.22
N SER A 39 3.57 -3.28 2.00
CA SER A 39 3.78 -1.85 1.74
C SER A 39 2.68 -1.31 0.84
N LEU A 40 2.30 -0.06 1.09
CA LEU A 40 1.42 0.70 0.22
C LEU A 40 2.29 1.37 -0.86
N VAL A 41 1.87 1.24 -2.12
CA VAL A 41 2.59 1.83 -3.25
C VAL A 41 1.60 2.57 -4.15
N GLY A 42 2.11 3.19 -5.19
CA GLY A 42 1.30 3.70 -6.29
C GLY A 42 0.59 5.01 -6.00
N GLY A 43 -0.59 5.14 -6.60
CA GLY A 43 -1.30 6.41 -6.66
C GLY A 43 -1.73 6.99 -5.33
N ALA A 44 -2.09 6.13 -4.35
CA ALA A 44 -2.52 6.63 -3.05
C ALA A 44 -1.37 7.31 -2.29
N VAL A 45 -0.16 6.77 -2.38
CA VAL A 45 1.01 7.40 -1.76
C VAL A 45 1.28 8.74 -2.44
N ARG A 46 1.29 8.74 -3.78
CA ARG A 46 1.48 9.98 -4.55
C ARG A 46 0.43 11.03 -4.19
N ASP A 47 -0.85 10.63 -4.21
CA ASP A 47 -1.93 11.55 -3.98
C ASP A 47 -1.96 12.03 -2.54
N GLY A 48 -1.53 11.20 -1.59
CA GLY A 48 -1.36 11.62 -0.21
C GLY A 48 -0.28 12.66 -0.05
N LEU A 49 0.86 12.48 -0.74
CA LEU A 49 1.94 13.46 -0.72
C LEU A 49 1.51 14.78 -1.34
N LEU A 50 0.68 14.73 -2.38
CA LEU A 50 0.19 15.92 -3.08
C LEU A 50 -1.11 16.48 -2.48
N ASN A 51 -1.60 15.85 -1.41
CA ASN A 51 -2.86 16.24 -0.76
C ASN A 51 -4.05 16.21 -1.73
N ARG A 52 -4.16 15.15 -2.51
CA ARG A 52 -5.20 14.97 -3.52
C ARG A 52 -6.05 13.72 -3.31
N LEU A 53 -6.03 13.15 -2.10
CA LEU A 53 -6.78 11.93 -1.82
C LEU A 53 -8.29 12.20 -1.79
N GLY A 54 -9.05 11.28 -2.40
CA GLY A 54 -10.50 11.26 -2.24
C GLY A 54 -10.91 10.56 -0.95
N GLU A 55 -12.20 10.33 -0.80
CA GLU A 55 -12.73 9.68 0.42
C GLU A 55 -12.37 8.21 0.49
N THR A 56 -12.38 7.52 -0.64
CA THR A 56 -12.03 6.10 -0.73
C THR A 56 -10.97 5.93 -1.81
N PRO A 57 -9.72 6.34 -1.52
CA PRO A 57 -8.67 6.21 -2.53
C PRO A 57 -8.39 4.76 -2.87
N ASP A 58 -8.01 4.51 -4.12
CA ASP A 58 -7.57 3.18 -4.53
C ASP A 58 -6.25 2.86 -3.82
N LEU A 59 -6.20 1.69 -3.18
CA LEU A 59 -5.02 1.27 -2.45
C LEU A 59 -4.29 0.19 -3.25
N ASP A 60 -2.99 0.37 -3.45
CA ASP A 60 -2.13 -0.62 -4.08
C ASP A 60 -1.16 -1.16 -3.04
N LEU A 61 -1.26 -2.44 -2.73
CA LEU A 61 -0.44 -3.07 -1.71
C LEU A 61 0.45 -4.14 -2.32
N VAL A 62 1.69 -4.16 -1.86
CA VAL A 62 2.65 -5.21 -2.20
C VAL A 62 2.85 -6.06 -0.96
N VAL A 63 2.61 -7.36 -1.09
CA VAL A 63 2.69 -8.30 0.02
C VAL A 63 3.81 -9.31 -0.22
N PRO A 64 4.43 -9.85 0.84
CA PRO A 64 5.54 -10.81 0.69
C PRO A 64 5.09 -12.25 0.46
N CYS A 65 3.80 -12.47 0.24
CA CYS A 65 3.22 -13.80 0.09
C CYS A 65 2.28 -13.85 -1.11
N ASP A 66 1.50 -14.93 -1.24
CA ASP A 66 0.55 -15.09 -2.34
C ASP A 66 -0.58 -14.06 -2.23
N GLY A 67 -0.51 -13.02 -3.06
CA GLY A 67 -1.47 -11.93 -3.06
C GLY A 67 -2.87 -12.36 -3.47
N ILE A 68 -2.98 -13.30 -4.41
CA ILE A 68 -4.28 -13.78 -4.87
C ILE A 68 -4.98 -14.55 -3.75
N ALA A 69 -4.28 -15.48 -3.11
CA ALA A 69 -4.84 -16.25 -2.00
C ALA A 69 -5.29 -15.34 -0.86
N LEU A 70 -4.46 -14.34 -0.55
CA LEU A 70 -4.74 -13.38 0.50
C LEU A 70 -6.01 -12.58 0.19
N ALA A 71 -6.10 -12.05 -1.03
CA ALA A 71 -7.26 -11.25 -1.46
C ALA A 71 -8.54 -12.10 -1.48
N LYS A 72 -8.48 -13.32 -1.98
CA LYS A 72 -9.62 -14.22 -1.98
C LYS A 72 -10.10 -14.53 -0.56
N GLY A 73 -9.15 -14.74 0.35
CA GLY A 73 -9.48 -15.01 1.74
C GLY A 73 -10.21 -13.83 2.40
N TRP A 74 -9.76 -12.63 2.15
CA TRP A 74 -10.42 -11.45 2.71
C TRP A 74 -11.76 -11.19 2.08
N ALA A 75 -11.89 -11.36 0.77
CA ALA A 75 -13.18 -11.22 0.10
C ALA A 75 -14.22 -12.17 0.72
N LYS A 76 -13.81 -13.40 0.99
CA LYS A 76 -14.71 -14.39 1.60
C LYS A 76 -15.08 -14.02 3.02
N ARG A 77 -14.12 -13.56 3.82
CA ARG A 77 -14.34 -13.26 5.24
C ARG A 77 -15.12 -11.97 5.46
N HIS A 78 -14.95 -11.00 4.59
CA HIS A 78 -15.50 -9.65 4.78
C HIS A 78 -16.60 -9.29 3.79
N GLY A 79 -17.07 -10.25 3.02
CA GLY A 79 -18.19 -10.01 2.10
C GLY A 79 -17.84 -9.20 0.87
N GLY A 80 -16.56 -9.22 0.46
CA GLY A 80 -16.10 -8.51 -0.72
C GLY A 80 -16.04 -9.37 -1.96
N THR A 81 -15.50 -8.80 -3.03
CA THR A 81 -15.29 -9.48 -4.31
C THR A 81 -13.81 -9.44 -4.66
N CYS A 82 -13.29 -10.55 -5.16
CA CYS A 82 -11.91 -10.63 -5.61
C CYS A 82 -11.86 -10.94 -7.10
N VAL A 83 -11.12 -10.13 -7.86
CA VAL A 83 -10.91 -10.33 -9.30
C VAL A 83 -9.42 -10.49 -9.53
N VAL A 84 -9.03 -11.60 -10.17
CA VAL A 84 -7.62 -11.83 -10.51
C VAL A 84 -7.29 -11.01 -11.75
N LEU A 85 -6.36 -10.05 -11.61
CA LEU A 85 -5.95 -9.18 -12.70
C LEU A 85 -4.80 -9.79 -13.51
N ASP A 86 -3.86 -10.44 -12.84
CA ASP A 86 -2.68 -11.03 -13.48
C ASP A 86 -2.24 -12.24 -12.66
N PRO A 87 -2.57 -13.46 -13.10
CA PRO A 87 -2.22 -14.65 -12.35
C PRO A 87 -0.71 -14.93 -12.30
N GLU A 88 0.03 -14.54 -13.33
CA GLU A 88 1.48 -14.77 -13.35
C GLU A 88 2.20 -13.88 -12.33
N ARG A 89 1.80 -12.63 -12.24
CA ARG A 89 2.38 -11.68 -11.28
C ARG A 89 1.66 -11.70 -9.95
N GLN A 90 0.62 -12.51 -9.83
CA GLN A 90 -0.19 -12.65 -8.63
C GLN A 90 -0.77 -11.32 -8.16
N ILE A 91 -1.44 -10.66 -9.08
CA ILE A 91 -2.13 -9.39 -8.81
C ILE A 91 -3.63 -9.65 -8.78
N ALA A 92 -4.27 -9.28 -7.68
CA ALA A 92 -5.71 -9.42 -7.52
C ALA A 92 -6.30 -8.10 -7.05
N ARG A 93 -7.51 -7.82 -7.49
CA ARG A 93 -8.27 -6.65 -7.05
C ARG A 93 -9.33 -7.10 -6.07
N LEU A 94 -9.32 -6.48 -4.90
CA LEU A 94 -10.27 -6.72 -3.84
C LEU A 94 -11.21 -5.51 -3.75
N VAL A 95 -12.50 -5.73 -3.84
CA VAL A 95 -13.51 -4.68 -3.69
C VAL A 95 -14.31 -4.98 -2.42
N ILE A 96 -14.20 -4.12 -1.42
CA ILE A 96 -14.86 -4.28 -0.13
C ILE A 96 -15.40 -2.93 0.31
N GLN A 97 -16.69 -2.88 0.64
CA GLN A 97 -17.32 -1.70 1.25
C GLN A 97 -17.05 -0.41 0.46
N GLY A 98 -17.04 -0.52 -0.86
CA GLY A 98 -16.80 0.62 -1.74
C GLY A 98 -15.33 0.96 -1.96
N TRP A 99 -14.43 0.25 -1.33
CA TRP A 99 -12.99 0.43 -1.52
C TRP A 99 -12.47 -0.53 -2.58
N THR A 100 -11.46 -0.08 -3.33
CA THR A 100 -10.73 -0.92 -4.28
C THR A 100 -9.31 -1.06 -3.77
N ILE A 101 -8.89 -2.31 -3.54
CA ILE A 101 -7.56 -2.62 -3.03
C ILE A 101 -6.91 -3.62 -3.98
N ASP A 102 -5.83 -3.21 -4.63
CA ASP A 102 -5.06 -4.09 -5.49
C ASP A 102 -3.92 -4.67 -4.68
N VAL A 103 -3.81 -6.00 -4.69
CA VAL A 103 -2.81 -6.73 -3.93
C VAL A 103 -1.91 -7.45 -4.91
N ALA A 104 -0.62 -7.19 -4.83
CA ALA A 104 0.39 -7.81 -5.68
C ALA A 104 1.43 -8.50 -4.82
N ARG A 105 1.91 -9.66 -5.29
CA ARG A 105 3.01 -10.32 -4.63
C ARG A 105 4.30 -9.58 -4.93
N GLN A 106 5.15 -9.44 -3.91
CA GLN A 106 6.47 -8.86 -4.05
C GLN A 106 7.32 -9.71 -4.98
N GLU A 107 7.94 -9.08 -5.99
CA GLU A 107 8.79 -9.76 -6.94
C GLU A 107 10.26 -9.59 -6.57
N GLY A 108 11.10 -10.54 -7.04
CA GLY A 108 12.54 -10.46 -6.83
C GLY A 108 13.00 -10.74 -5.41
N GLY A 109 12.11 -11.22 -4.56
CA GLY A 109 12.44 -11.61 -3.19
C GLY A 109 12.60 -10.45 -2.22
N SER A 110 12.50 -9.21 -2.68
CA SER A 110 12.60 -8.04 -1.80
C SER A 110 11.80 -6.88 -2.38
N LEU A 111 11.41 -5.96 -1.52
CA LEU A 111 10.70 -4.77 -1.94
C LEU A 111 11.57 -3.91 -2.86
N GLU A 112 12.85 -3.79 -2.55
CA GLU A 112 13.79 -3.02 -3.36
C GLU A 112 13.89 -3.57 -4.77
N ALA A 113 13.96 -4.89 -4.92
CA ALA A 113 14.01 -5.52 -6.24
C ALA A 113 12.72 -5.30 -7.01
N ASP A 114 11.57 -5.36 -6.34
CA ASP A 114 10.27 -5.09 -6.98
C ASP A 114 10.19 -3.65 -7.45
N LEU A 115 10.59 -2.71 -6.61
CA LEU A 115 10.59 -1.29 -6.98
C LEU A 115 11.54 -1.00 -8.14
N GLY A 116 12.66 -1.72 -8.21
CA GLY A 116 13.62 -1.56 -9.31
C GLY A 116 13.07 -1.96 -10.67
N ARG A 117 11.99 -2.71 -10.72
CA ARG A 117 11.33 -3.11 -11.98
C ARG A 117 10.26 -2.14 -12.43
N ARG A 118 9.87 -1.22 -11.56
CA ARG A 118 8.85 -0.24 -11.86
C ARG A 118 9.51 1.01 -12.43
N ASP A 119 8.75 1.79 -13.16
CA ASP A 119 9.24 3.07 -13.63
C ASP A 119 9.60 3.95 -12.44
N PHE A 120 10.76 4.60 -12.52
CA PHE A 120 11.20 5.50 -11.47
C PHE A 120 10.40 6.79 -11.52
N THR A 121 9.22 6.73 -10.92
CA THR A 121 8.32 7.87 -10.80
C THR A 121 7.87 7.94 -9.34
N ILE A 122 7.09 8.97 -9.03
CA ILE A 122 6.48 9.08 -7.71
C ILE A 122 5.59 7.87 -7.40
N ASN A 123 5.11 7.17 -8.41
CA ASN A 123 4.29 5.97 -8.23
C ASN A 123 5.07 4.78 -7.66
N ALA A 124 6.40 4.82 -7.75
CA ALA A 124 7.24 3.74 -7.22
C ALA A 124 7.59 3.94 -5.74
N ILE A 125 7.14 5.01 -5.11
CA ILE A 125 7.38 5.24 -3.69
C ILE A 125 6.57 4.23 -2.87
N ALA A 126 7.23 3.56 -1.93
CA ALA A 126 6.62 2.57 -1.07
C ALA A 126 6.52 3.08 0.36
N LEU A 127 5.41 2.77 1.02
CA LEU A 127 5.18 3.14 2.42
C LEU A 127 4.88 1.86 3.20
N PRO A 128 5.81 1.37 4.04
CA PRO A 128 5.56 0.17 4.83
C PRO A 128 4.38 0.36 5.77
N LEU A 129 3.53 -0.66 5.89
CA LEU A 129 2.37 -0.61 6.79
C LEU A 129 2.76 -0.82 8.25
N SER A 130 3.84 -1.54 8.49
CA SER A 130 4.35 -1.77 9.84
C SER A 130 5.79 -1.30 9.93
N GLN A 131 6.18 -0.90 11.11
CA GLN A 131 7.54 -0.41 11.35
C GLN A 131 8.34 -1.41 12.14
#